data_3cb197b83616ac989e0cc5d0a54c09c2
#
_entry.id   3cb197b83616ac989e0cc5d0a54c09c2
#
_cell.length_a   1.000
_cell.length_b   1.000
_cell.length_c   1.000
_cell.angle_alpha   90.00
_cell.angle_beta   90.00
_cell.angle_gamma   90.00
#
_symmetry.space_group_name_H-M   'P 1'
#
loop_
_entity.id
_entity.type
_entity.pdbx_description
1 polymer ?
#
loop_
_entity_poly.entity_id
_entity_poly.type
_entity_poly.pdbx_seq_one_letter_code
_entity_poly.pdbx_strand_id
1 'polypeptide(L)'
;KLKLRVENAFKKQANQASLIIQHQEKINYKTIICGDFNNNAFSWVYHKLKKGKNDAFEIAGKGFGTTFNYKFPFRIDFILTDEKIEVNNYKTFDVKYSDHYPIMARLNFETN
;
A
#
# COMPACT_ATOMS: atom_id res chain seq x y z
N LYS A 1 -24.69 -6.19 14.16
CA LYS A 1 -23.49 -5.82 14.92
C LYS A 1 -22.21 -5.93 14.08
N LEU A 2 -22.03 -7.05 13.37
CA LEU A 2 -20.87 -7.22 12.52
C LEU A 2 -20.85 -6.20 11.38
N LYS A 3 -22.00 -6.00 10.72
CA LYS A 3 -22.13 -5.03 9.63
C LYS A 3 -21.76 -3.62 10.09
N LEU A 4 -22.22 -3.20 11.27
CA LEU A 4 -21.92 -1.88 11.82
C LEU A 4 -20.43 -1.72 12.10
N ARG A 5 -19.77 -2.76 12.61
CA ARG A 5 -18.32 -2.73 12.85
C ARG A 5 -17.53 -2.56 11.56
N VAL A 6 -17.92 -3.27 10.51
CA VAL A 6 -17.28 -3.17 9.19
C VAL A 6 -17.45 -1.79 8.61
N GLU A 7 -18.66 -1.22 8.68
CA GLU A 7 -18.94 0.12 8.19
C GLU A 7 -18.12 1.17 8.95
N ASN A 8 -18.03 1.06 10.28
CA ASN A 8 -17.24 1.99 11.09
C ASN A 8 -15.75 1.90 10.79
N ALA A 9 -15.23 0.69 10.61
CA ALA A 9 -13.83 0.49 10.24
C ALA A 9 -13.54 1.09 8.87
N PHE A 10 -14.44 0.91 7.91
CA PHE A 10 -14.31 1.48 6.57
C PHE A 10 -14.29 3.02 6.61
N LYS A 11 -15.20 3.64 7.36
CA LYS A 11 -15.23 5.10 7.53
C LYS A 11 -13.95 5.62 8.15
N LYS A 12 -13.43 4.92 9.15
CA LYS A 12 -12.17 5.28 9.82
C LYS A 12 -11.00 5.29 8.84
N GLN A 13 -10.89 4.24 8.03
CA GLN A 13 -9.85 4.13 7.01
C GLN A 13 -9.98 5.23 5.95
N ALA A 14 -11.19 5.54 5.53
CA ALA A 14 -11.45 6.60 4.56
C ALA A 14 -11.03 7.96 5.11
N ASN A 15 -11.31 8.24 6.39
CA ASN A 15 -10.88 9.46 7.04
C ASN A 15 -9.37 9.57 7.16
N GLN A 16 -8.70 8.47 7.49
CA GLN A 16 -7.24 8.40 7.58
C GLN A 16 -6.59 8.65 6.21
N ALA A 17 -7.14 8.04 5.16
CA ALA A 17 -6.66 8.26 3.80
C ALA A 17 -6.80 9.71 3.38
N SER A 18 -7.93 10.34 3.70
CA SER A 18 -8.16 11.75 3.39
C SER A 18 -7.15 12.66 4.09
N LEU A 19 -6.82 12.38 5.34
CA LEU A 19 -5.81 13.14 6.10
C LEU A 19 -4.43 13.03 5.44
N ILE A 20 -4.05 11.84 5.02
CA ILE A 20 -2.76 11.60 4.34
C ILE A 20 -2.71 12.40 3.03
N ILE A 21 -3.77 12.34 2.24
CA ILE A 21 -3.85 13.04 0.95
C ILE A 21 -3.76 14.55 1.17
N GLN A 22 -4.49 15.09 2.13
CA GLN A 22 -4.44 16.52 2.44
C GLN A 22 -3.04 16.95 2.87
N HIS A 23 -2.37 16.14 3.67
CA HIS A 23 -1.01 16.44 4.10
C HIS A 23 -0.04 16.46 2.92
N GLN A 24 -0.16 15.51 2.00
CA GLN A 24 0.71 15.44 0.82
C GLN A 24 0.56 16.67 -0.08
N GLU A 25 -0.66 17.19 -0.22
CA GLU A 25 -0.92 18.35 -1.07
C GLU A 25 -0.21 19.62 -0.56
N LYS A 26 0.12 19.63 0.74
CA LYS A 26 0.77 20.79 1.38
C LYS A 26 2.28 20.73 1.35
N ILE A 27 2.87 19.57 1.00
CA ILE A 27 4.32 19.42 1.00
C ILE A 27 4.83 19.25 -0.44
N ASN A 28 6.05 19.70 -0.67
CA ASN A 28 6.65 19.69 -1.99
C ASN A 28 7.81 18.69 -2.06
N TYR A 29 7.64 17.54 -1.41
CA TYR A 29 8.63 16.46 -1.42
C TYR A 29 8.07 15.23 -2.09
N LYS A 30 8.94 14.40 -2.65
CA LYS A 30 8.55 13.07 -3.12
C LYS A 30 8.14 12.26 -1.91
N THR A 31 7.02 11.55 -2.02
CA THR A 31 6.47 10.80 -0.91
C THR A 31 6.40 9.31 -1.21
N ILE A 32 6.50 8.53 -0.14
CA ILE A 32 6.28 7.09 -0.16
C ILE A 32 5.26 6.79 0.92
N ILE A 33 4.23 6.03 0.55
CA ILE A 33 3.22 5.57 1.51
C ILE A 33 3.36 4.06 1.60
N CYS A 34 3.59 3.55 2.79
CA CYS A 34 3.64 2.11 2.99
C CYS A 34 2.89 1.72 4.25
N GLY A 35 2.30 0.55 4.24
CA GLY A 35 1.58 0.04 5.38
C GLY A 35 0.59 -1.05 5.03
N ASP A 36 -0.08 -1.52 6.07
CA ASP A 36 -1.19 -2.46 5.99
C ASP A 36 -2.48 -1.66 5.83
N PHE A 37 -3.09 -1.78 4.66
CA PHE A 37 -4.32 -1.04 4.36
C PHE A 37 -5.57 -1.80 4.82
N ASN A 38 -5.41 -3.03 5.31
CA ASN A 38 -6.52 -3.93 5.67
C ASN A 38 -7.54 -4.14 4.55
N ASN A 39 -7.19 -3.74 3.32
CA ASN A 39 -7.99 -3.87 2.12
C ASN A 39 -7.10 -4.21 0.95
N ASN A 40 -7.66 -4.91 -0.02
CA ASN A 40 -6.93 -5.28 -1.22
C ASN A 40 -6.79 -4.11 -2.20
N ALA A 41 -6.14 -4.39 -3.33
CA ALA A 41 -5.88 -3.39 -4.38
C ALA A 41 -7.14 -2.88 -5.09
N PHE A 42 -8.30 -3.44 -4.81
CA PHE A 42 -9.56 -2.98 -5.38
C PHE A 42 -10.35 -2.06 -4.45
N SER A 43 -9.82 -1.78 -3.25
CA SER A 43 -10.51 -0.95 -2.28
C SER A 43 -10.47 0.52 -2.67
N TRP A 44 -11.46 1.26 -2.16
CA TRP A 44 -11.53 2.71 -2.33
C TRP A 44 -10.29 3.40 -1.73
N VAL A 45 -9.86 2.95 -0.55
CA VAL A 45 -8.70 3.52 0.15
C VAL A 45 -7.44 3.36 -0.70
N TYR A 46 -7.22 2.17 -1.24
CA TYR A 46 -6.07 1.91 -2.10
C TYR A 46 -6.07 2.85 -3.31
N HIS A 47 -7.19 2.96 -4.00
CA HIS A 47 -7.27 3.80 -5.20
C HIS A 47 -7.05 5.27 -4.90
N LYS A 48 -7.55 5.75 -3.77
CA LYS A 48 -7.36 7.14 -3.35
C LYS A 48 -5.89 7.43 -3.02
N LEU A 49 -5.24 6.55 -2.27
CA LEU A 49 -3.84 6.72 -1.90
C LEU A 49 -2.89 6.53 -3.08
N LYS A 50 -3.28 5.71 -4.04
CA LYS A 50 -2.47 5.45 -5.24
C LYS A 50 -2.47 6.59 -6.25
N LYS A 51 -3.41 7.50 -6.16
CA LYS A 51 -3.52 8.60 -7.13
C LYS A 51 -2.22 9.42 -7.16
N GLY A 52 -1.61 9.51 -8.35
CA GLY A 52 -0.32 10.20 -8.52
C GLY A 52 0.87 9.40 -8.03
N LYS A 53 0.68 8.10 -7.75
CA LYS A 53 1.74 7.22 -7.28
C LYS A 53 1.78 5.92 -8.06
N ASN A 54 2.90 5.23 -7.95
CA ASN A 54 3.07 3.88 -8.45
C ASN A 54 3.00 2.89 -7.30
N ASP A 55 2.37 1.75 -7.53
CA ASP A 55 2.42 0.61 -6.63
C ASP A 55 3.70 -0.18 -6.97
N ALA A 56 4.62 -0.27 -6.02
CA ALA A 56 5.91 -0.91 -6.25
C ALA A 56 5.76 -2.37 -6.71
N PHE A 57 4.76 -3.08 -6.21
CA PHE A 57 4.49 -4.44 -6.66
C PHE A 57 4.08 -4.47 -8.15
N GLU A 58 3.22 -3.56 -8.57
CA GLU A 58 2.79 -3.51 -9.98
C GLU A 58 3.95 -3.23 -10.92
N ILE A 59 4.92 -2.44 -10.48
CA ILE A 59 6.09 -2.10 -11.31
C ILE A 59 7.08 -3.26 -11.38
N ALA A 60 7.41 -3.87 -10.26
CA ALA A 60 8.55 -4.77 -10.16
C ALA A 60 8.27 -6.10 -9.47
N GLY A 61 7.05 -6.33 -8.99
CA GLY A 61 6.68 -7.58 -8.33
C GLY A 61 6.39 -8.70 -9.30
N LYS A 62 6.30 -9.89 -8.78
CA LYS A 62 6.01 -11.11 -9.54
C LYS A 62 4.95 -11.94 -8.82
N GLY A 63 4.16 -12.67 -9.60
CA GLY A 63 3.12 -13.54 -9.07
C GLY A 63 1.94 -12.77 -8.49
N PHE A 64 1.32 -13.30 -7.46
CA PHE A 64 0.14 -12.71 -6.83
C PHE A 64 0.48 -11.67 -5.78
N GLY A 65 1.71 -11.65 -5.27
CA GLY A 65 2.16 -10.66 -4.29
C GLY A 65 1.50 -10.78 -2.93
N THR A 66 1.05 -11.99 -2.56
CA THR A 66 0.37 -12.22 -1.28
C THR A 66 1.20 -11.69 -0.12
N THR A 67 0.61 -10.80 0.70
CA THR A 67 1.26 -10.26 1.89
C THR A 67 0.59 -10.71 3.18
N PHE A 68 -0.60 -11.25 3.10
CA PHE A 68 -1.37 -11.72 4.25
C PHE A 68 -2.00 -13.05 3.93
N ASN A 69 -1.78 -14.05 4.77
CA ASN A 69 -2.34 -15.39 4.57
C ASN A 69 -2.83 -15.96 5.90
N TYR A 70 -4.08 -15.71 6.19
CA TYR A 70 -4.73 -16.30 7.37
C TYR A 70 -5.70 -17.40 6.95
N LYS A 71 -6.83 -17.06 6.33
CA LYS A 71 -7.78 -18.03 5.75
C LYS A 71 -7.68 -18.05 4.24
N PHE A 72 -7.40 -16.90 3.66
CA PHE A 72 -7.24 -16.71 2.21
C PHE A 72 -6.01 -15.86 1.95
N PRO A 73 -5.37 -16.02 0.79
CA PRO A 73 -4.24 -15.18 0.42
C PRO A 73 -4.72 -13.82 -0.08
N PHE A 74 -4.21 -12.73 0.52
CA PHE A 74 -4.52 -11.36 0.11
C PHE A 74 -3.26 -10.52 -0.01
N ARG A 75 -3.30 -9.54 -0.89
CA ARG A 75 -2.30 -8.49 -0.95
C ARG A 75 -2.92 -7.22 -0.34
N ILE A 76 -2.59 -6.94 0.90
CA ILE A 76 -3.14 -5.83 1.68
C ILE A 76 -2.07 -4.88 2.23
N ASP A 77 -0.81 -5.24 2.10
CA ASP A 77 0.33 -4.38 2.46
C ASP A 77 0.92 -3.82 1.18
N PHE A 78 1.14 -2.50 1.13
CA PHE A 78 1.54 -1.82 -0.10
C PHE A 78 2.69 -0.86 0.14
N ILE A 79 3.48 -0.66 -0.90
CA ILE A 79 4.47 0.40 -0.99
C ILE A 79 4.08 1.23 -2.21
N LEU A 80 3.57 2.43 -1.96
CA LEU A 80 3.16 3.37 -3.01
C LEU A 80 4.18 4.49 -3.07
N THR A 81 4.74 4.72 -4.24
CA THR A 81 5.81 5.70 -4.43
C THR A 81 5.36 6.81 -5.35
N ASP A 82 5.88 8.02 -5.12
CA ASP A 82 5.74 9.11 -6.06
C ASP A 82 6.15 8.64 -7.46
N GLU A 83 5.46 9.11 -8.49
CA GLU A 83 5.72 8.71 -9.88
C GLU A 83 7.15 9.05 -10.33
N LYS A 84 7.78 10.03 -9.70
CA LYS A 84 9.15 10.43 -10.01
C LYS A 84 10.21 9.55 -9.36
N ILE A 85 9.80 8.64 -8.48
CA ILE A 85 10.71 7.69 -7.84
C ILE A 85 10.76 6.43 -8.71
N GLU A 86 11.95 6.01 -9.07
CA GLU A 86 12.14 4.78 -9.84
C GLU A 86 12.07 3.56 -8.93
N VAL A 87 11.26 2.59 -9.30
CA VAL A 87 11.17 1.31 -8.57
C VAL A 87 12.00 0.28 -9.33
N ASN A 88 13.11 -0.14 -8.74
CA ASN A 88 14.05 -1.06 -9.38
C ASN A 88 13.78 -2.52 -9.05
N ASN A 89 13.23 -2.79 -7.87
CA ASN A 89 13.03 -4.16 -7.42
C ASN A 89 11.92 -4.20 -6.38
N TYR A 90 11.23 -5.34 -6.30
CA TYR A 90 10.23 -5.62 -5.27
C TYR A 90 10.32 -7.07 -4.87
N LYS A 91 10.22 -7.36 -3.58
CA LYS A 91 10.27 -8.72 -3.10
C LYS A 91 9.31 -8.93 -1.93
N THR A 92 8.60 -10.04 -1.96
CA THR A 92 7.83 -10.56 -0.83
C THR A 92 8.63 -11.71 -0.22
N PHE A 93 8.82 -11.69 1.09
CA PHE A 93 9.58 -12.73 1.78
C PHE A 93 8.63 -13.77 2.36
N ASP A 94 8.72 -14.99 1.87
CA ASP A 94 7.90 -16.10 2.34
C ASP A 94 8.48 -16.67 3.65
N VAL A 95 8.28 -15.92 4.73
CA VAL A 95 8.70 -16.32 6.08
C VAL A 95 7.49 -16.28 7.01
N LYS A 96 7.36 -17.28 7.87
CA LYS A 96 6.14 -17.49 8.66
C LYS A 96 6.31 -17.04 10.11
N TYR A 97 6.73 -15.78 10.30
CA TYR A 97 6.80 -15.19 11.64
C TYR A 97 5.51 -14.51 12.07
N SER A 98 4.60 -14.30 11.13
CA SER A 98 3.35 -13.59 11.35
C SER A 98 2.36 -14.00 10.26
N ASP A 99 1.11 -13.54 10.36
CA ASP A 99 0.13 -13.70 9.30
C ASP A 99 0.47 -12.83 8.08
N HIS A 100 1.32 -11.83 8.25
CA HIS A 100 1.83 -10.98 7.19
C HIS A 100 3.21 -11.43 6.74
N TYR A 101 3.47 -11.30 5.45
CA TYR A 101 4.81 -11.51 4.88
C TYR A 101 5.49 -10.15 4.70
N PRO A 102 6.78 -10.05 5.07
CA PRO A 102 7.54 -8.82 4.82
C PRO A 102 7.64 -8.52 3.33
N ILE A 103 7.58 -7.25 2.99
CA ILE A 103 7.78 -6.77 1.62
C ILE A 103 8.90 -5.75 1.61
N MET A 104 9.59 -5.67 0.48
CA MET A 104 10.71 -4.74 0.30
C MET A 104 10.70 -4.23 -1.12
N ALA A 105 11.02 -2.96 -1.28
CA ALA A 105 11.26 -2.37 -2.59
C ALA A 105 12.62 -1.66 -2.59
N ARG A 106 13.31 -1.72 -3.74
CA ARG A 106 14.49 -0.92 -3.97
C ARG A 106 14.11 0.24 -4.86
N LEU A 107 14.43 1.43 -4.41
CA LEU A 107 14.01 2.67 -5.04
C LEU A 107 15.22 3.53 -5.39
N ASN A 108 15.08 4.30 -6.46
CA ASN A 108 16.08 5.30 -6.84
C ASN A 108 15.42 6.67 -6.81
N PHE A 109 15.94 7.55 -5.95
CA PHE A 109 15.44 8.91 -5.78
C PHE A 109 16.15 9.93 -6.67
N GLU A 110 17.25 9.55 -7.30
CA GLU A 110 18.00 10.47 -8.14
C GLU A 110 17.22 10.76 -9.42
N THR A 111 16.86 12.00 -9.58
CA THR A 111 16.30 12.50 -10.83
C THR A 111 17.22 13.61 -11.33
N ASN A 112 17.82 13.35 -12.45
CA ASN A 112 18.57 14.39 -13.17
C ASN A 112 17.61 15.24 -13.99
#